data_60c9840e9872a0e2b1fe42ae944bf262
#
_entry.id   60c9840e9872a0e2b1fe42ae944bf262
#
_cell.length_a   1.000
_cell.length_b   1.000
_cell.length_c   1.000
_cell.angle_alpha   90.00
_cell.angle_beta   90.00
_cell.angle_gamma   90.00
#
_symmetry.space_group_name_H-M   'P 1'
#
loop_
_entity.id
_entity.type
_entity.pdbx_description
1 polymer ?
#
loop_
_entity_poly.entity_id
_entity_poly.type
_entity_poly.pdbx_seq_one_letter_code
_entity_poly.pdbx_strand_id
1 'polypeptide(L)'
;GSDFDPRGKSDAEVMRFCQSFMTELYRHIGPNVDVPAGDLGVGGREVGYLFGQYKRIKGAYENGVITGKGLSFGGSLTRPEATGFGIAYFCQEMLKAKGTSFAGKTVSVSGFGNVSWGTVIKVTELGGKVVTISGPDGYVYDENGVSGEKIDYMLEMRASGRDRVEDYADRFGAKFYPGEKPWGCKVDIVIPCATQNEILIEDAKKIVANGIKFVCEGSNMPSTNEAIDYMLANGIYLGPSKAANAGGVSVSGLEMTQNSMRLAWSFEEVDEKLKTIMLNIYKNSSAAAEKYGHKDNLVIGANIAGFIKVAEAMKAQGIV
;
A
#
# COMPACT_ATOMS: atom_id res chain seq x y z
N GLY A 1 -10.76 15.15 -4.87
CA GLY A 1 -9.57 15.95 -4.54
C GLY A 1 -9.82 17.44 -4.67
N SER A 2 -8.89 18.22 -4.20
CA SER A 2 -8.91 19.69 -4.30
C SER A 2 -7.48 20.22 -4.44
N ASP A 3 -7.34 21.50 -4.73
CA ASP A 3 -6.09 22.26 -4.78
C ASP A 3 -5.68 22.84 -3.40
N PHE A 4 -6.37 22.47 -2.33
CA PHE A 4 -6.05 22.90 -0.98
C PHE A 4 -4.72 22.28 -0.52
N ASP A 5 -3.73 23.12 -0.23
CA ASP A 5 -2.45 22.67 0.37
C ASP A 5 -2.54 22.77 1.90
N PRO A 6 -2.50 21.64 2.63
CA PRO A 6 -2.55 21.63 4.09
C PRO A 6 -1.23 22.02 4.75
N ARG A 7 -0.12 22.12 4.00
CA ARG A 7 1.20 22.44 4.56
C ARG A 7 1.21 23.83 5.18
N GLY A 8 1.67 23.94 6.41
CA GLY A 8 1.70 25.20 7.15
C GLY A 8 0.34 25.70 7.64
N LYS A 9 -0.73 24.92 7.43
CA LYS A 9 -2.06 25.23 7.96
C LYS A 9 -2.23 24.66 9.35
N SER A 10 -2.95 25.38 10.20
CA SER A 10 -3.36 24.90 11.51
C SER A 10 -4.43 23.80 11.42
N ASP A 11 -4.55 22.97 12.44
CA ASP A 11 -5.61 21.96 12.53
C ASP A 11 -7.02 22.57 12.38
N ALA A 12 -7.22 23.77 12.89
CA ALA A 12 -8.48 24.49 12.77
C ALA A 12 -8.80 24.90 11.33
N GLU A 13 -7.79 25.26 10.53
CA GLU A 13 -7.97 25.58 9.10
C GLU A 13 -8.27 24.31 8.31
N VAL A 14 -7.53 23.21 8.54
CA VAL A 14 -7.79 21.92 7.90
C VAL A 14 -9.19 21.41 8.27
N MET A 15 -9.58 21.52 9.53
CA MET A 15 -10.92 21.13 9.99
C MET A 15 -12.02 21.90 9.25
N ARG A 16 -11.90 23.23 9.15
CA ARG A 16 -12.88 24.08 8.43
C ARG A 16 -12.97 23.70 6.96
N PHE A 17 -11.83 23.43 6.32
CA PHE A 17 -11.81 22.94 4.95
C PHE A 17 -12.56 21.61 4.81
N CYS A 18 -12.25 20.61 5.64
CA CYS A 18 -12.92 19.30 5.62
C CYS A 18 -14.44 19.44 5.86
N GLN A 19 -14.86 20.30 6.78
CA GLN A 19 -16.27 20.55 7.07
C GLN A 19 -16.99 21.19 5.88
N SER A 20 -16.37 22.19 5.24
CA SER A 20 -16.89 22.83 4.04
C SER A 20 -17.00 21.84 2.88
N PHE A 21 -15.95 21.06 2.65
CA PHE A 21 -15.93 20.03 1.60
C PHE A 21 -17.03 18.99 1.81
N MET A 22 -17.20 18.50 3.05
CA MET A 22 -18.26 17.52 3.36
C MET A 22 -19.66 18.10 3.23
N THR A 23 -19.84 19.41 3.43
CA THR A 23 -21.14 20.07 3.26
C THR A 23 -21.65 19.98 1.82
N GLU A 24 -20.77 19.85 0.84
CA GLU A 24 -21.15 19.56 -0.55
C GLU A 24 -21.17 18.05 -0.84
N LEU A 25 -20.16 17.31 -0.37
CA LEU A 25 -19.98 15.89 -0.68
C LEU A 25 -21.11 15.00 -0.13
N TYR A 26 -21.68 15.32 1.04
CA TYR A 26 -22.65 14.45 1.75
C TYR A 26 -23.84 14.02 0.91
N ARG A 27 -24.19 14.77 -0.12
CA ARG A 27 -25.32 14.47 -1.01
C ARG A 27 -25.06 13.29 -1.93
N HIS A 28 -23.79 12.95 -2.13
CA HIS A 28 -23.34 11.96 -3.11
C HIS A 28 -22.83 10.67 -2.46
N ILE A 29 -22.73 10.64 -1.14
CA ILE A 29 -22.15 9.52 -0.38
C ILE A 29 -23.13 8.93 0.63
N GLY A 30 -22.88 7.71 1.03
CA GLY A 30 -23.68 7.01 2.04
C GLY A 30 -23.17 5.59 2.24
N PRO A 31 -23.55 4.91 3.32
CA PRO A 31 -23.09 3.54 3.59
C PRO A 31 -23.43 2.54 2.49
N ASN A 32 -24.44 2.83 1.67
CA ASN A 32 -24.93 1.99 0.58
C ASN A 32 -24.90 2.72 -0.78
N VAL A 33 -24.13 3.80 -0.88
CA VAL A 33 -23.95 4.58 -2.13
C VAL A 33 -22.46 4.58 -2.44
N ASP A 34 -21.80 5.73 -2.45
CA ASP A 34 -20.36 5.82 -2.56
C ASP A 34 -19.73 5.95 -1.19
N VAL A 35 -18.71 5.15 -0.90
CA VAL A 35 -17.98 5.15 0.36
C VAL A 35 -16.55 5.61 0.12
N PRO A 36 -16.21 6.90 0.37
CA PRO A 36 -14.85 7.40 0.22
C PRO A 36 -13.91 6.84 1.30
N ALA A 37 -12.61 6.96 1.03
CA ALA A 37 -11.53 6.55 1.91
C ALA A 37 -10.46 7.64 2.01
N GLY A 38 -9.55 7.49 2.98
CA GLY A 38 -8.35 8.30 3.04
C GLY A 38 -7.42 8.04 1.85
N ASP A 39 -6.73 9.07 1.41
CA ASP A 39 -5.75 9.04 0.32
C ASP A 39 -4.66 10.09 0.58
N LEU A 40 -3.90 10.51 -0.43
CA LEU A 40 -2.85 11.53 -0.30
C LEU A 40 -3.35 12.78 0.44
N GLY A 41 -2.70 13.10 1.56
CA GLY A 41 -3.06 14.24 2.41
C GLY A 41 -4.32 14.06 3.25
N VAL A 42 -5.00 12.93 3.17
CA VAL A 42 -6.22 12.62 3.94
C VAL A 42 -5.98 11.42 4.85
N GLY A 43 -5.58 11.69 6.07
CA GLY A 43 -5.36 10.68 7.11
C GLY A 43 -6.52 10.59 8.10
N GLY A 44 -6.29 9.89 9.22
CA GLY A 44 -7.32 9.71 10.25
C GLY A 44 -7.87 11.01 10.85
N ARG A 45 -7.06 12.08 10.90
CA ARG A 45 -7.48 13.42 11.33
C ARG A 45 -8.54 14.00 10.38
N GLU A 46 -8.25 14.04 9.11
CA GLU A 46 -9.15 14.57 8.06
C GLU A 46 -10.42 13.74 7.97
N VAL A 47 -10.28 12.40 7.98
CA VAL A 47 -11.43 11.47 8.00
C VAL A 47 -12.32 11.74 9.21
N GLY A 48 -11.74 12.02 10.38
CA GLY A 48 -12.48 12.41 11.58
C GLY A 48 -13.30 13.69 11.39
N TYR A 49 -12.69 14.73 10.81
CA TYR A 49 -13.38 16.00 10.51
C TYR A 49 -14.50 15.83 9.49
N LEU A 50 -14.25 15.06 8.43
CA LEU A 50 -15.24 14.73 7.41
C LEU A 50 -16.44 13.97 7.99
N PHE A 51 -16.17 12.90 8.73
CA PHE A 51 -17.22 12.10 9.37
C PHE A 51 -18.03 12.90 10.40
N GLY A 52 -17.35 13.70 11.22
CA GLY A 52 -18.03 14.57 12.20
C GLY A 52 -19.01 15.53 11.56
N GLN A 53 -18.65 16.14 10.43
CA GLN A 53 -19.53 17.03 9.68
C GLN A 53 -20.69 16.28 9.01
N TYR A 54 -20.43 15.13 8.39
CA TYR A 54 -21.47 14.27 7.83
C TYR A 54 -22.53 13.92 8.86
N LYS A 55 -22.09 13.46 10.05
CA LYS A 55 -22.99 13.12 11.17
C LYS A 55 -23.87 14.29 11.61
N ARG A 56 -23.30 15.52 11.66
CA ARG A 56 -24.07 16.73 12.01
C ARG A 56 -25.14 17.06 10.98
N ILE A 57 -24.81 16.93 9.69
CA ILE A 57 -25.75 17.25 8.60
C ILE A 57 -26.87 16.20 8.52
N LYS A 58 -26.52 14.93 8.59
CA LYS A 58 -27.50 13.81 8.47
C LYS A 58 -28.34 13.62 9.73
N GLY A 59 -27.85 14.06 10.88
CA GLY A 59 -28.51 13.78 12.18
C GLY A 59 -28.52 12.29 12.55
N ALA A 60 -27.65 11.47 11.94
CA ALA A 60 -27.59 10.03 12.12
C ALA A 60 -26.16 9.54 12.26
N TYR A 61 -25.96 8.41 12.97
CA TYR A 61 -24.67 7.74 13.11
C TYR A 61 -24.53 6.66 12.05
N GLU A 62 -24.17 7.08 10.83
CA GLU A 62 -23.94 6.21 9.69
C GLU A 62 -22.42 5.96 9.52
N ASN A 63 -21.83 5.19 10.42
CA ASN A 63 -20.37 5.01 10.45
C ASN A 63 -19.78 4.25 9.24
N GLY A 64 -20.62 3.63 8.41
CA GLY A 64 -20.21 3.01 7.15
C GLY A 64 -20.00 3.98 5.99
N VAL A 65 -20.22 5.29 6.17
CA VAL A 65 -20.17 6.28 5.08
C VAL A 65 -18.76 6.59 4.56
N ILE A 66 -17.73 6.37 5.35
CA ILE A 66 -16.32 6.63 5.01
C ILE A 66 -15.42 5.61 5.70
N THR A 67 -14.31 5.23 5.08
CA THR A 67 -13.33 4.31 5.68
C THR A 67 -12.03 5.02 6.05
N GLY A 68 -11.21 4.37 6.89
CA GLY A 68 -10.02 4.96 7.46
C GLY A 68 -10.28 5.78 8.72
N LYS A 69 -11.42 5.51 9.37
CA LYS A 69 -11.81 6.15 10.64
C LYS A 69 -10.90 5.74 11.81
N GLY A 70 -10.86 6.58 12.83
CA GLY A 70 -10.28 6.21 14.12
C GLY A 70 -11.11 5.13 14.83
N LEU A 71 -10.48 4.32 15.67
CA LEU A 71 -11.12 3.21 16.39
C LEU A 71 -12.30 3.65 17.24
N SER A 72 -12.26 4.87 17.81
CA SER A 72 -13.31 5.42 18.67
C SER A 72 -14.64 5.71 17.95
N PHE A 73 -14.66 5.70 16.62
CA PHE A 73 -15.85 6.00 15.82
C PHE A 73 -16.03 5.07 14.60
N GLY A 74 -15.66 3.81 14.76
CA GLY A 74 -15.98 2.74 13.82
C GLY A 74 -14.86 2.39 12.83
N GLY A 75 -13.61 2.77 13.12
CA GLY A 75 -12.44 2.33 12.37
C GLY A 75 -12.09 0.86 12.62
N SER A 76 -11.28 0.29 11.75
CA SER A 76 -10.75 -1.07 11.86
C SER A 76 -9.29 -1.06 12.32
N LEU A 77 -8.94 -2.04 13.15
CA LEU A 77 -7.55 -2.40 13.39
C LEU A 77 -6.86 -2.81 12.08
N THR A 78 -5.55 -2.80 12.04
CA THR A 78 -4.71 -3.14 10.88
C THR A 78 -4.83 -2.15 9.70
N ARG A 79 -5.71 -1.13 9.75
CA ARG A 79 -5.93 -0.23 8.60
C ARG A 79 -4.68 0.57 8.19
N PRO A 80 -3.87 1.15 9.12
CA PRO A 80 -2.64 1.85 8.77
C PRO A 80 -1.60 0.97 8.08
N GLU A 81 -1.47 -0.29 8.51
CA GLU A 81 -0.49 -1.27 8.03
C GLU A 81 -0.96 -2.05 6.80
N ALA A 82 -2.27 -2.03 6.54
CA ALA A 82 -2.95 -2.93 5.62
C ALA A 82 -2.32 -3.03 4.23
N THR A 83 -1.91 -1.89 3.66
CA THR A 83 -1.29 -1.88 2.33
C THR A 83 0.04 -2.63 2.36
N GLY A 84 0.90 -2.32 3.33
CA GLY A 84 2.21 -2.97 3.47
C GLY A 84 2.10 -4.46 3.79
N PHE A 85 1.18 -4.84 4.68
CA PHE A 85 0.92 -6.26 4.99
C PHE A 85 0.42 -7.01 3.75
N GLY A 86 -0.51 -6.40 3.00
CA GLY A 86 -1.04 -6.96 1.77
C GLY A 86 0.05 -7.21 0.73
N ILE A 87 0.96 -6.25 0.53
CA ILE A 87 2.11 -6.37 -0.37
C ILE A 87 2.98 -7.57 0.03
N ALA A 88 3.30 -7.70 1.32
CA ALA A 88 4.11 -8.80 1.80
C ALA A 88 3.42 -10.16 1.59
N TYR A 89 2.12 -10.27 1.83
CA TYR A 89 1.37 -11.49 1.55
C TYR A 89 1.30 -11.82 0.06
N PHE A 90 1.05 -10.85 -0.80
CA PHE A 90 1.05 -11.05 -2.25
C PHE A 90 2.44 -11.48 -2.74
N CYS A 91 3.49 -10.81 -2.30
CA CYS A 91 4.87 -11.16 -2.63
C CYS A 91 5.24 -12.56 -2.12
N GLN A 92 4.78 -12.95 -0.93
CA GLN A 92 4.99 -14.30 -0.40
C GLN A 92 4.41 -15.37 -1.35
N GLU A 93 3.22 -15.14 -1.92
CA GLU A 93 2.63 -16.08 -2.88
C GLU A 93 3.41 -16.10 -4.21
N MET A 94 3.94 -14.96 -4.65
CA MET A 94 4.85 -14.91 -5.80
C MET A 94 6.10 -15.77 -5.55
N LEU A 95 6.70 -15.65 -4.37
CA LEU A 95 7.88 -16.43 -3.98
C LEU A 95 7.57 -17.93 -3.91
N LYS A 96 6.47 -18.32 -3.27
CA LYS A 96 6.02 -19.71 -3.17
C LYS A 96 5.82 -20.36 -4.54
N ALA A 97 5.22 -19.63 -5.49
CA ALA A 97 5.01 -20.12 -6.86
C ALA A 97 6.33 -20.40 -7.60
N LYS A 98 7.43 -19.81 -7.16
CA LYS A 98 8.78 -20.04 -7.68
C LYS A 98 9.64 -20.94 -6.74
N GLY A 99 9.02 -21.62 -5.78
CA GLY A 99 9.68 -22.57 -4.89
C GLY A 99 10.60 -21.95 -3.84
N THR A 100 10.36 -20.69 -3.47
CA THR A 100 11.16 -19.97 -2.47
C THR A 100 10.27 -19.23 -1.46
N SER A 101 10.88 -18.51 -0.53
CA SER A 101 10.18 -17.73 0.51
C SER A 101 10.99 -16.50 0.88
N PHE A 102 10.47 -15.67 1.79
CA PHE A 102 11.23 -14.55 2.36
C PHE A 102 12.40 -15.00 3.25
N ALA A 103 12.36 -16.21 3.80
CA ALA A 103 13.39 -16.69 4.74
C ALA A 103 14.80 -16.56 4.15
N GLY A 104 15.64 -15.77 4.83
CA GLY A 104 17.03 -15.52 4.43
C GLY A 104 17.20 -14.60 3.22
N LYS A 105 16.12 -13.99 2.70
CA LYS A 105 16.18 -13.06 1.57
C LYS A 105 16.39 -11.62 2.03
N THR A 106 17.17 -10.88 1.26
CA THR A 106 17.33 -9.44 1.41
C THR A 106 16.32 -8.69 0.54
N VAL A 107 15.74 -7.63 1.11
CA VAL A 107 14.67 -6.88 0.47
C VAL A 107 15.00 -5.38 0.45
N SER A 108 14.90 -4.76 -0.71
CA SER A 108 14.96 -3.31 -0.84
C SER A 108 13.55 -2.73 -0.83
N VAL A 109 13.31 -1.80 0.09
CA VAL A 109 12.06 -1.03 0.20
C VAL A 109 12.36 0.44 0.05
N SER A 110 11.53 1.17 -0.71
CA SER A 110 11.57 2.63 -0.77
C SER A 110 10.52 3.27 0.12
N GLY A 111 10.73 4.55 0.45
CA GLY A 111 9.84 5.30 1.33
C GLY A 111 10.01 4.96 2.82
N PHE A 112 9.29 5.67 3.67
CA PHE A 112 9.17 5.42 5.11
C PHE A 112 7.78 5.83 5.65
N GLY A 113 6.80 5.89 4.74
CA GLY A 113 5.39 6.11 5.07
C GLY A 113 4.67 4.83 5.51
N ASN A 114 3.35 4.90 5.66
CA ASN A 114 2.53 3.76 6.14
C ASN A 114 2.71 2.49 5.30
N VAL A 115 2.84 2.62 3.98
CA VAL A 115 3.06 1.47 3.09
C VAL A 115 4.41 0.82 3.37
N SER A 116 5.46 1.64 3.50
CA SER A 116 6.82 1.15 3.73
C SER A 116 6.97 0.46 5.09
N TRP A 117 6.55 1.09 6.18
CA TRP A 117 6.72 0.49 7.51
C TRP A 117 5.84 -0.75 7.69
N GLY A 118 4.61 -0.78 7.14
CA GLY A 118 3.81 -2.00 7.13
C GLY A 118 4.50 -3.13 6.36
N THR A 119 5.11 -2.83 5.21
CA THR A 119 5.91 -3.79 4.45
C THR A 119 7.11 -4.28 5.25
N VAL A 120 7.86 -3.37 5.88
CA VAL A 120 9.03 -3.72 6.71
C VAL A 120 8.66 -4.67 7.83
N ILE A 121 7.59 -4.37 8.58
CA ILE A 121 7.11 -5.23 9.68
C ILE A 121 6.77 -6.62 9.15
N LYS A 122 5.90 -6.72 8.15
CA LYS A 122 5.38 -8.01 7.70
C LYS A 122 6.44 -8.85 6.96
N VAL A 123 7.32 -8.23 6.17
CA VAL A 123 8.45 -8.93 5.54
C VAL A 123 9.39 -9.50 6.62
N THR A 124 9.66 -8.75 7.68
CA THR A 124 10.50 -9.21 8.81
C THR A 124 9.84 -10.39 9.53
N GLU A 125 8.54 -10.32 9.81
CA GLU A 125 7.78 -11.43 10.40
C GLU A 125 7.81 -12.69 9.53
N LEU A 126 7.83 -12.54 8.20
CA LEU A 126 7.91 -13.63 7.23
C LEU A 126 9.35 -14.16 7.00
N GLY A 127 10.32 -13.63 7.74
CA GLY A 127 11.72 -14.07 7.75
C GLY A 127 12.63 -13.39 6.73
N GLY A 128 12.17 -12.32 6.07
CA GLY A 128 12.97 -11.49 5.19
C GLY A 128 13.75 -10.42 5.96
N LYS A 129 14.82 -9.92 5.36
CA LYS A 129 15.63 -8.83 5.90
C LYS A 129 15.50 -7.60 5.00
N VAL A 130 14.77 -6.60 5.45
CA VAL A 130 14.69 -5.31 4.75
C VAL A 130 15.94 -4.51 5.04
N VAL A 131 16.68 -4.14 3.99
CA VAL A 131 17.99 -3.47 4.12
C VAL A 131 17.98 -2.01 3.64
N THR A 132 16.89 -1.53 3.08
CA THR A 132 16.78 -0.12 2.65
C THR A 132 15.47 0.51 3.08
N ILE A 133 15.52 1.81 3.34
CA ILE A 133 14.40 2.75 3.39
C ILE A 133 14.81 4.01 2.65
N SER A 134 13.88 4.79 2.15
CA SER A 134 14.21 6.04 1.45
C SER A 134 13.27 7.18 1.80
N GLY A 135 13.77 8.40 1.71
CA GLY A 135 13.05 9.64 1.88
C GLY A 135 13.31 10.61 0.73
N PRO A 136 12.80 11.84 0.82
CA PRO A 136 13.09 12.90 -0.17
C PRO A 136 14.58 13.27 -0.24
N ASP A 137 15.33 13.04 0.84
CA ASP A 137 16.75 13.36 0.99
C ASP A 137 17.69 12.28 0.42
N GLY A 138 17.18 11.06 0.17
CA GLY A 138 17.99 9.94 -0.35
C GLY A 138 17.53 8.60 0.18
N TYR A 139 18.44 7.63 0.25
CA TYR A 139 18.13 6.34 0.88
C TYR A 139 19.19 5.88 1.86
N VAL A 140 18.78 5.01 2.77
CA VAL A 140 19.65 4.34 3.74
C VAL A 140 19.82 2.88 3.34
N TYR A 141 21.05 2.38 3.46
CA TYR A 141 21.36 0.95 3.42
C TYR A 141 21.83 0.49 4.79
N ASP A 142 21.02 -0.36 5.43
CA ASP A 142 21.32 -0.96 6.72
C ASP A 142 21.61 -2.46 6.55
N GLU A 143 22.87 -2.84 6.60
CA GLU A 143 23.33 -4.22 6.44
C GLU A 143 22.72 -5.15 7.50
N ASN A 144 22.45 -4.64 8.70
CA ASN A 144 21.85 -5.39 9.80
C ASN A 144 20.34 -5.56 9.65
N GLY A 145 19.73 -4.82 8.73
CA GLY A 145 18.30 -4.80 8.49
C GLY A 145 17.53 -3.83 9.39
N VAL A 146 16.35 -3.43 8.91
CA VAL A 146 15.43 -2.52 9.59
C VAL A 146 14.43 -3.37 10.38
N SER A 147 14.65 -3.51 11.69
CA SER A 147 13.78 -4.31 12.58
C SER A 147 13.84 -3.81 14.02
N GLY A 148 12.89 -4.24 14.86
CA GLY A 148 12.85 -3.86 16.29
C GLY A 148 12.77 -2.35 16.50
N GLU A 149 13.60 -1.80 17.38
CA GLU A 149 13.64 -0.36 17.72
C GLU A 149 13.83 0.56 16.49
N LYS A 150 14.38 0.05 15.40
CA LYS A 150 14.55 0.81 14.17
C LYS A 150 13.20 1.08 13.48
N ILE A 151 12.25 0.15 13.60
CA ILE A 151 10.87 0.35 13.14
C ILE A 151 10.19 1.41 13.99
N ASP A 152 10.33 1.35 15.31
CA ASP A 152 9.77 2.33 16.23
C ASP A 152 10.29 3.73 15.90
N TYR A 153 11.59 3.84 15.61
CA TYR A 153 12.19 5.10 15.19
C TYR A 153 11.64 5.62 13.85
N MET A 154 11.38 4.73 12.87
CA MET A 154 10.72 5.13 11.63
C MET A 154 9.32 5.71 11.88
N LEU A 155 8.56 5.10 12.79
CA LEU A 155 7.23 5.60 13.17
C LEU A 155 7.32 6.95 13.87
N GLU A 156 8.31 7.14 14.74
CA GLU A 156 8.58 8.43 15.40
C GLU A 156 8.99 9.52 14.40
N MET A 157 9.87 9.23 13.45
CA MET A 157 10.23 10.13 12.37
C MET A 157 9.00 10.55 11.56
N ARG A 158 8.16 9.59 11.21
CA ARG A 158 6.90 9.84 10.49
C ARG A 158 5.98 10.77 11.30
N ALA A 159 5.78 10.49 12.57
CA ALA A 159 4.91 11.27 13.45
C ALA A 159 5.43 12.70 13.69
N SER A 160 6.75 12.88 13.70
CA SER A 160 7.38 14.21 13.89
C SER A 160 7.35 15.10 12.64
N GLY A 161 6.95 14.56 11.47
CA GLY A 161 6.95 15.30 10.20
C GLY A 161 8.35 15.57 9.63
N ARG A 162 9.40 14.97 10.18
CA ARG A 162 10.77 15.06 9.67
C ARG A 162 10.96 14.05 8.53
N ASP A 163 11.06 14.54 7.32
CA ASP A 163 11.21 13.72 6.12
C ASP A 163 12.69 13.49 5.75
N ARG A 164 13.52 13.10 6.75
CA ARG A 164 14.97 12.91 6.59
C ARG A 164 15.40 11.54 7.05
N VAL A 165 15.67 10.64 6.11
CA VAL A 165 16.20 9.31 6.42
C VAL A 165 17.68 9.32 6.83
N GLU A 166 18.39 10.41 6.58
CA GLU A 166 19.75 10.65 7.11
C GLU A 166 19.79 10.54 8.63
N ASP A 167 18.77 11.06 9.35
CA ASP A 167 18.67 10.96 10.81
C ASP A 167 18.66 9.51 11.31
N TYR A 168 18.08 8.58 10.53
CA TYR A 168 18.14 7.14 10.82
C TYR A 168 19.56 6.60 10.65
N ALA A 169 20.24 6.98 9.58
CA ALA A 169 21.62 6.55 9.31
C ALA A 169 22.56 6.99 10.42
N ASP A 170 22.45 8.23 10.89
CA ASP A 170 23.22 8.79 11.98
C ASP A 170 22.99 8.03 13.30
N ARG A 171 21.74 7.70 13.58
CA ARG A 171 21.39 7.03 14.86
C ARG A 171 21.85 5.57 14.91
N PHE A 172 21.72 4.84 13.80
CA PHE A 172 21.97 3.39 13.77
C PHE A 172 23.27 2.98 13.07
N GLY A 173 24.06 3.94 12.61
CA GLY A 173 25.34 3.69 11.92
C GLY A 173 25.16 3.04 10.56
N ALA A 174 24.04 3.28 9.89
CA ALA A 174 23.76 2.78 8.56
C ALA A 174 24.39 3.70 7.51
N LYS A 175 24.54 3.20 6.26
CA LYS A 175 25.08 4.01 5.16
C LYS A 175 23.97 4.86 4.56
N PHE A 176 24.23 6.16 4.43
CA PHE A 176 23.33 7.10 3.75
C PHE A 176 23.85 7.45 2.35
N TYR A 177 22.93 7.51 1.40
CA TYR A 177 23.19 7.85 -0.02
C TYR A 177 22.30 9.04 -0.40
N PRO A 178 22.83 10.27 -0.30
CA PRO A 178 22.07 11.49 -0.52
C PRO A 178 21.62 11.62 -1.98
N GLY A 179 20.33 11.94 -2.18
CA GLY A 179 19.72 12.16 -3.48
C GLY A 179 19.61 10.93 -4.38
N GLU A 180 20.01 9.75 -3.88
CA GLU A 180 19.94 8.50 -4.65
C GLU A 180 18.70 7.67 -4.30
N LYS A 181 18.37 6.71 -5.20
CA LYS A 181 17.33 5.71 -5.01
C LYS A 181 17.93 4.32 -4.77
N PRO A 182 17.26 3.42 -4.02
CA PRO A 182 17.86 2.14 -3.59
C PRO A 182 17.93 1.06 -4.69
N TRP A 183 17.62 1.38 -5.94
CA TRP A 183 17.49 0.41 -7.02
C TRP A 183 18.82 -0.16 -7.54
N GLY A 184 19.94 0.43 -7.11
CA GLY A 184 21.28 -0.07 -7.37
C GLY A 184 21.78 -1.11 -6.37
N CYS A 185 21.05 -1.38 -5.28
CA CYS A 185 21.44 -2.34 -4.25
C CYS A 185 21.32 -3.79 -4.73
N LYS A 186 22.30 -4.63 -4.37
CA LYS A 186 22.22 -6.08 -4.58
C LYS A 186 21.35 -6.69 -3.49
N VAL A 187 20.12 -7.04 -3.85
CA VAL A 187 19.13 -7.67 -2.99
C VAL A 187 18.40 -8.77 -3.77
N ASP A 188 17.65 -9.59 -3.07
CA ASP A 188 16.84 -10.65 -3.71
C ASP A 188 15.51 -10.13 -4.25
N ILE A 189 14.91 -9.15 -3.56
CA ILE A 189 13.55 -8.67 -3.81
C ILE A 189 13.52 -7.14 -3.76
N VAL A 190 12.79 -6.51 -4.66
CA VAL A 190 12.53 -5.06 -4.70
C VAL A 190 11.05 -4.79 -4.47
N ILE A 191 10.74 -3.91 -3.50
CA ILE A 191 9.37 -3.50 -3.17
C ILE A 191 9.30 -1.96 -3.12
N PRO A 192 8.95 -1.29 -4.23
CA PRO A 192 8.82 0.17 -4.27
C PRO A 192 7.56 0.62 -3.52
N CYS A 193 7.72 1.42 -2.46
CA CYS A 193 6.65 1.84 -1.55
C CYS A 193 6.54 3.37 -1.39
N ALA A 194 7.27 4.16 -2.18
CA ALA A 194 7.31 5.62 -2.00
C ALA A 194 6.29 6.35 -2.88
N THR A 195 6.60 6.52 -4.17
CA THR A 195 5.85 7.40 -5.05
C THR A 195 5.63 6.81 -6.44
N GLN A 196 4.73 7.45 -7.20
CA GLN A 196 4.55 7.13 -8.62
C GLN A 196 5.84 7.39 -9.40
N ASN A 197 6.08 6.56 -10.43
CA ASN A 197 7.19 6.70 -11.37
C ASN A 197 8.57 6.80 -10.67
N GLU A 198 8.75 6.11 -9.57
CA GLU A 198 10.04 6.08 -8.86
C GLU A 198 11.04 5.11 -9.51
N ILE A 199 10.58 4.11 -10.29
CA ILE A 199 11.40 3.21 -11.08
C ILE A 199 11.29 3.61 -12.55
N LEU A 200 12.33 4.26 -13.08
CA LEU A 200 12.47 4.60 -14.48
C LEU A 200 13.24 3.49 -15.22
N ILE A 201 13.34 3.60 -16.52
CA ILE A 201 14.04 2.60 -17.35
C ILE A 201 15.51 2.37 -16.89
N GLU A 202 16.22 3.40 -16.48
CA GLU A 202 17.60 3.27 -16.01
C GLU A 202 17.67 2.54 -14.66
N ASP A 203 16.67 2.69 -13.80
CA ASP A 203 16.56 1.96 -12.55
C ASP A 203 16.20 0.48 -12.82
N ALA A 204 15.32 0.22 -13.77
CA ALA A 204 14.99 -1.15 -14.21
C ALA A 204 16.20 -1.89 -14.77
N LYS A 205 17.07 -1.20 -15.52
CA LYS A 205 18.35 -1.74 -16.00
C LYS A 205 19.28 -2.15 -14.85
N LYS A 206 19.37 -1.33 -13.79
CA LYS A 206 20.14 -1.66 -12.58
C LYS A 206 19.58 -2.88 -11.87
N ILE A 207 18.26 -2.94 -11.69
CA ILE A 207 17.54 -4.09 -11.08
C ILE A 207 17.89 -5.38 -11.83
N VAL A 208 17.77 -5.38 -13.16
CA VAL A 208 18.08 -6.55 -14.01
C VAL A 208 19.57 -6.91 -13.95
N ALA A 209 20.46 -5.91 -14.05
CA ALA A 209 21.91 -6.13 -14.01
C ALA A 209 22.39 -6.71 -12.67
N ASN A 210 21.72 -6.40 -11.55
CA ASN A 210 21.98 -6.97 -10.23
C ASN A 210 21.45 -8.41 -10.06
N GLY A 211 20.78 -8.97 -11.08
CA GLY A 211 20.27 -10.34 -11.06
C GLY A 211 19.01 -10.52 -10.21
N ILE A 212 18.35 -9.44 -9.82
CA ILE A 212 17.09 -9.47 -9.07
C ILE A 212 16.03 -10.19 -9.91
N LYS A 213 15.21 -11.02 -9.25
CA LYS A 213 14.18 -11.82 -9.94
C LYS A 213 12.75 -11.45 -9.55
N PHE A 214 12.57 -10.73 -8.45
CA PHE A 214 11.27 -10.40 -7.89
C PHE A 214 11.14 -8.89 -7.67
N VAL A 215 10.12 -8.29 -8.27
CA VAL A 215 9.68 -6.93 -8.01
C VAL A 215 8.21 -6.99 -7.64
N CYS A 216 7.83 -6.42 -6.48
CA CYS A 216 6.44 -6.38 -6.03
C CYS A 216 6.05 -4.93 -5.72
N GLU A 217 5.20 -4.35 -6.56
CA GLU A 217 4.88 -2.93 -6.51
C GLU A 217 3.96 -2.57 -5.34
N GLY A 218 4.44 -1.72 -4.45
CA GLY A 218 3.73 -1.29 -3.24
C GLY A 218 2.99 0.04 -3.39
N SER A 219 3.64 1.07 -3.90
CA SER A 219 2.97 2.35 -4.20
C SER A 219 2.15 2.25 -5.49
N ASN A 220 1.31 3.26 -5.75
CA ASN A 220 0.54 3.30 -6.99
C ASN A 220 1.46 3.64 -8.18
N MET A 221 1.48 2.76 -9.19
CA MET A 221 2.26 2.94 -10.44
C MET A 221 3.72 3.34 -10.17
N PRO A 222 4.49 2.62 -9.34
CA PRO A 222 5.85 3.02 -9.01
C PRO A 222 6.80 2.90 -10.20
N SER A 223 6.53 1.96 -11.10
CA SER A 223 7.33 1.76 -12.31
C SER A 223 6.64 2.38 -13.52
N THR A 224 7.42 3.02 -14.40
CA THR A 224 6.93 3.45 -15.71
C THR A 224 6.61 2.24 -16.60
N ASN A 225 5.72 2.39 -17.57
CA ASN A 225 5.39 1.29 -18.50
C ASN A 225 6.63 0.74 -19.20
N GLU A 226 7.53 1.62 -19.61
CA GLU A 226 8.81 1.24 -20.24
C GLU A 226 9.68 0.39 -19.29
N ALA A 227 9.72 0.75 -18.01
CA ALA A 227 10.43 -0.03 -16.99
C ALA A 227 9.79 -1.40 -16.78
N ILE A 228 8.44 -1.47 -16.72
CA ILE A 228 7.69 -2.72 -16.59
C ILE A 228 7.99 -3.64 -17.77
N ASP A 229 7.87 -3.14 -19.00
CA ASP A 229 8.11 -3.91 -20.21
C ASP A 229 9.55 -4.46 -20.26
N TYR A 230 10.52 -3.62 -19.89
CA TYR A 230 11.93 -4.03 -19.82
C TYR A 230 12.16 -5.11 -18.76
N MET A 231 11.61 -4.96 -17.56
CA MET A 231 11.74 -5.94 -16.48
C MET A 231 11.12 -7.28 -16.86
N LEU A 232 9.91 -7.28 -17.43
CA LEU A 232 9.21 -8.49 -17.90
C LEU A 232 10.01 -9.20 -19.01
N ALA A 233 10.52 -8.45 -19.99
CA ALA A 233 11.34 -8.98 -21.08
C ALA A 233 12.64 -9.63 -20.60
N ASN A 234 13.16 -9.22 -19.43
CA ASN A 234 14.37 -9.76 -18.83
C ASN A 234 14.10 -10.78 -17.70
N GLY A 235 12.88 -11.32 -17.63
CA GLY A 235 12.53 -12.41 -16.75
C GLY A 235 12.33 -12.05 -15.26
N ILE A 236 12.07 -10.78 -14.97
CA ILE A 236 11.61 -10.35 -13.64
C ILE A 236 10.17 -10.84 -13.43
N TYR A 237 9.94 -11.52 -12.31
CA TYR A 237 8.57 -11.85 -11.89
C TYR A 237 8.00 -10.65 -11.14
N LEU A 238 7.09 -9.93 -11.81
CA LEU A 238 6.58 -8.64 -11.36
C LEU A 238 5.15 -8.75 -10.83
N GLY A 239 4.97 -8.38 -9.57
CA GLY A 239 3.66 -8.18 -8.93
C GLY A 239 3.17 -6.76 -9.16
N PRO A 240 2.11 -6.54 -9.97
CA PRO A 240 1.65 -5.20 -10.31
C PRO A 240 0.95 -4.51 -9.13
N SER A 241 1.14 -3.21 -9.02
CA SER A 241 0.60 -2.39 -7.91
C SER A 241 -0.89 -2.60 -7.67
N LYS A 242 -1.70 -2.58 -8.74
CA LYS A 242 -3.16 -2.74 -8.67
C LYS A 242 -3.64 -4.04 -7.99
N ALA A 243 -2.79 -5.07 -7.95
CA ALA A 243 -3.07 -6.32 -7.27
C ALA A 243 -2.30 -6.42 -5.93
N ALA A 244 -1.01 -6.09 -5.94
CA ALA A 244 -0.15 -6.25 -4.79
C ALA A 244 -0.48 -5.28 -3.65
N ASN A 245 -0.85 -4.03 -3.96
CA ASN A 245 -1.18 -3.02 -2.94
C ASN A 245 -2.66 -3.01 -2.51
N ALA A 246 -3.46 -3.96 -2.96
CA ALA A 246 -4.89 -4.02 -2.64
C ALA A 246 -5.20 -4.25 -1.14
N GLY A 247 -4.19 -4.42 -0.29
CA GLY A 247 -4.37 -4.60 1.15
C GLY A 247 -5.13 -3.45 1.82
N GLY A 248 -4.80 -2.21 1.47
CA GLY A 248 -5.47 -1.03 2.02
C GLY A 248 -6.98 -1.02 1.72
N VAL A 249 -7.35 -1.19 0.46
CA VAL A 249 -8.77 -1.23 0.06
C VAL A 249 -9.47 -2.49 0.59
N SER A 250 -8.76 -3.60 0.75
CA SER A 250 -9.31 -4.83 1.35
C SER A 250 -9.73 -4.60 2.80
N VAL A 251 -8.86 -3.98 3.61
CA VAL A 251 -9.21 -3.64 5.01
C VAL A 251 -10.27 -2.54 5.07
N SER A 252 -10.32 -1.61 4.12
CA SER A 252 -11.46 -0.70 4.00
C SER A 252 -12.78 -1.45 3.80
N GLY A 253 -12.82 -2.48 2.96
CA GLY A 253 -13.98 -3.37 2.81
C GLY A 253 -14.32 -4.14 4.09
N LEU A 254 -13.30 -4.60 4.83
CA LEU A 254 -13.49 -5.24 6.14
C LEU A 254 -14.01 -4.24 7.18
N GLU A 255 -13.58 -2.97 7.17
CA GLU A 255 -14.10 -1.89 8.01
C GLU A 255 -15.59 -1.65 7.72
N MET A 256 -15.96 -1.57 6.43
CA MET A 256 -17.36 -1.46 6.01
C MET A 256 -18.20 -2.64 6.53
N THR A 257 -17.67 -3.86 6.46
CA THR A 257 -18.33 -5.07 6.97
C THR A 257 -18.53 -4.97 8.48
N GLN A 258 -17.52 -4.62 9.25
CA GLN A 258 -17.61 -4.42 10.70
C GLN A 258 -18.64 -3.34 11.05
N ASN A 259 -18.68 -2.24 10.30
CA ASN A 259 -19.64 -1.16 10.50
C ASN A 259 -21.09 -1.64 10.24
N SER A 260 -21.31 -2.39 9.16
CA SER A 260 -22.61 -2.96 8.83
C SER A 260 -23.11 -3.95 9.90
N MET A 261 -22.22 -4.78 10.42
CA MET A 261 -22.51 -5.75 11.48
C MET A 261 -22.59 -5.10 12.87
N ARG A 262 -22.11 -3.87 13.03
CA ARG A 262 -21.94 -3.18 14.33
C ARG A 262 -21.04 -3.95 15.30
N LEU A 263 -20.02 -4.62 14.78
CA LEU A 263 -19.03 -5.39 15.52
C LEU A 263 -17.64 -4.84 15.23
N ALA A 264 -16.71 -5.08 16.14
CA ALA A 264 -15.28 -4.87 15.94
C ALA A 264 -14.56 -6.22 15.98
N TRP A 265 -13.62 -6.41 15.06
CA TRP A 265 -12.74 -7.59 15.03
C TRP A 265 -11.40 -7.29 15.68
N SER A 266 -10.74 -8.33 16.20
CA SER A 266 -9.37 -8.21 16.70
C SER A 266 -8.38 -7.96 15.55
N PHE A 267 -7.16 -7.57 15.92
CA PHE A 267 -6.08 -7.38 14.95
C PHE A 267 -5.83 -8.67 14.15
N GLU A 268 -5.78 -9.80 14.84
CA GLU A 268 -5.52 -11.11 14.26
C GLU A 268 -6.62 -11.55 13.30
N GLU A 269 -7.89 -11.29 13.65
CA GLU A 269 -9.04 -11.59 12.78
C GLU A 269 -8.98 -10.78 11.48
N VAL A 270 -8.63 -9.50 11.56
CA VAL A 270 -8.50 -8.64 10.38
C VAL A 270 -7.30 -9.06 9.54
N ASP A 271 -6.13 -9.34 10.16
CA ASP A 271 -4.90 -9.74 9.47
C ASP A 271 -5.07 -11.08 8.74
N GLU A 272 -5.74 -12.09 9.35
CA GLU A 272 -6.00 -13.37 8.70
C GLU A 272 -6.95 -13.24 7.50
N LYS A 273 -7.98 -12.40 7.62
CA LYS A 273 -8.88 -12.09 6.51
C LYS A 273 -8.14 -11.39 5.39
N LEU A 274 -7.29 -10.40 5.71
CA LEU A 274 -6.44 -9.71 4.75
C LEU A 274 -5.52 -10.68 4.01
N LYS A 275 -4.84 -11.57 4.75
CA LYS A 275 -3.98 -12.59 4.17
C LYS A 275 -4.74 -13.48 3.18
N THR A 276 -5.95 -13.93 3.55
CA THR A 276 -6.81 -14.75 2.68
C THR A 276 -7.22 -13.99 1.42
N ILE A 277 -7.58 -12.70 1.55
CA ILE A 277 -7.93 -11.86 0.40
C ILE A 277 -6.73 -11.71 -0.55
N MET A 278 -5.56 -11.40 -0.03
CA MET A 278 -4.35 -11.21 -0.86
C MET A 278 -3.91 -12.49 -1.57
N LEU A 279 -4.02 -13.65 -0.89
CA LEU A 279 -3.82 -14.96 -1.49
C LEU A 279 -4.77 -15.20 -2.68
N ASN A 280 -6.05 -14.85 -2.51
CA ASN A 280 -7.06 -15.02 -3.57
C ASN A 280 -6.81 -14.06 -4.74
N ILE A 281 -6.40 -12.81 -4.47
CA ILE A 281 -6.01 -11.86 -5.52
C ILE A 281 -4.86 -12.41 -6.36
N TYR A 282 -3.82 -12.94 -5.69
CA TYR A 282 -2.69 -13.57 -6.39
C TYR A 282 -3.16 -14.77 -7.23
N LYS A 283 -3.91 -15.71 -6.65
CA LYS A 283 -4.41 -16.90 -7.35
C LYS A 283 -5.26 -16.55 -8.58
N ASN A 284 -6.17 -15.59 -8.44
CA ASN A 284 -7.04 -15.17 -9.54
C ASN A 284 -6.23 -14.51 -10.66
N SER A 285 -5.25 -13.66 -10.32
CA SER A 285 -4.38 -13.02 -11.29
C SER A 285 -3.51 -14.04 -12.04
N SER A 286 -2.89 -14.97 -11.32
CA SER A 286 -2.06 -16.03 -11.89
C SER A 286 -2.87 -16.98 -12.78
N ALA A 287 -4.05 -17.42 -12.32
CA ALA A 287 -4.93 -18.30 -13.09
C ALA A 287 -5.46 -17.63 -14.35
N ALA A 288 -5.81 -16.35 -14.29
CA ALA A 288 -6.23 -15.57 -15.47
C ALA A 288 -5.08 -15.44 -16.47
N ALA A 289 -3.87 -15.13 -16.02
CA ALA A 289 -2.70 -15.07 -16.89
C ALA A 289 -2.47 -16.41 -17.61
N GLU A 290 -2.48 -17.52 -16.90
CA GLU A 290 -2.27 -18.85 -17.48
C GLU A 290 -3.38 -19.23 -18.46
N LYS A 291 -4.65 -19.04 -18.07
CA LYS A 291 -5.83 -19.36 -18.91
C LYS A 291 -5.82 -18.63 -20.25
N TYR A 292 -5.31 -17.41 -20.28
CA TYR A 292 -5.30 -16.58 -21.50
C TYR A 292 -3.94 -16.52 -22.20
N GLY A 293 -3.04 -17.47 -21.92
CA GLY A 293 -1.79 -17.65 -22.65
C GLY A 293 -0.64 -16.71 -22.25
N HIS A 294 -0.75 -16.07 -21.08
CA HIS A 294 0.24 -15.14 -20.55
C HIS A 294 0.84 -15.65 -19.21
N LYS A 295 1.12 -16.95 -19.14
CA LYS A 295 1.69 -17.56 -17.93
C LYS A 295 2.83 -16.73 -17.36
N ASP A 296 2.85 -16.57 -16.02
CA ASP A 296 3.82 -15.77 -15.27
C ASP A 296 3.77 -14.25 -15.50
N ASN A 297 2.83 -13.73 -16.30
CA ASN A 297 2.61 -12.29 -16.44
C ASN A 297 1.44 -11.82 -15.55
N LEU A 298 1.75 -11.47 -14.29
CA LEU A 298 0.73 -11.02 -13.34
C LEU A 298 0.14 -9.64 -13.71
N VAL A 299 0.83 -8.83 -14.51
CA VAL A 299 0.32 -7.53 -14.98
C VAL A 299 -0.90 -7.74 -15.86
N ILE A 300 -0.77 -8.63 -16.88
CA ILE A 300 -1.86 -9.01 -17.76
C ILE A 300 -2.93 -9.79 -16.98
N GLY A 301 -2.49 -10.73 -16.13
CA GLY A 301 -3.40 -11.55 -15.32
C GLY A 301 -4.33 -10.75 -14.43
N ALA A 302 -3.80 -9.75 -13.72
CA ALA A 302 -4.59 -8.86 -12.88
C ALA A 302 -5.62 -8.05 -13.68
N ASN A 303 -5.23 -7.53 -14.85
CA ASN A 303 -6.15 -6.82 -15.75
C ASN A 303 -7.30 -7.71 -16.21
N ILE A 304 -6.97 -8.92 -16.67
CA ILE A 304 -7.98 -9.88 -17.18
C ILE A 304 -8.91 -10.32 -16.03
N ALA A 305 -8.37 -10.65 -14.86
CA ALA A 305 -9.17 -11.08 -13.72
C ALA A 305 -10.18 -9.99 -13.28
N GLY A 306 -9.74 -8.74 -13.21
CA GLY A 306 -10.61 -7.61 -12.91
C GLY A 306 -11.68 -7.37 -13.99
N PHE A 307 -11.28 -7.41 -15.25
CA PHE A 307 -12.20 -7.24 -16.40
C PHE A 307 -13.30 -8.30 -16.43
N ILE A 308 -12.93 -9.58 -16.28
CA ILE A 308 -13.90 -10.69 -16.32
C ILE A 308 -14.96 -10.51 -15.26
N LYS A 309 -14.57 -10.19 -14.03
CA LYS A 309 -15.51 -9.99 -12.92
C LYS A 309 -16.55 -8.91 -13.24
N VAL A 310 -16.12 -7.79 -13.79
CA VAL A 310 -17.03 -6.69 -14.18
C VAL A 310 -17.90 -7.10 -15.37
N ALA A 311 -17.30 -7.70 -16.40
CA ALA A 311 -18.02 -8.12 -17.61
C ALA A 311 -19.10 -9.18 -17.31
N GLU A 312 -18.80 -10.15 -16.44
CA GLU A 312 -19.78 -11.15 -16.01
C GLU A 312 -20.93 -10.52 -15.22
N ALA A 313 -20.64 -9.58 -14.32
CA ALA A 313 -21.66 -8.85 -13.59
C ALA A 313 -22.56 -8.02 -14.54
N MET A 314 -21.97 -7.31 -15.50
CA MET A 314 -22.73 -6.56 -16.51
C MET A 314 -23.62 -7.47 -17.35
N LYS A 315 -23.12 -8.62 -17.78
CA LYS A 315 -23.92 -9.61 -18.54
C LYS A 315 -25.09 -10.15 -17.71
N ALA A 316 -24.86 -10.42 -16.44
CA ALA A 316 -25.89 -10.95 -15.54
C ALA A 316 -26.96 -9.91 -15.18
N GLN A 317 -26.58 -8.65 -15.08
CA GLN A 317 -27.49 -7.55 -14.71
C GLN A 317 -28.20 -6.92 -15.91
N GLY A 318 -27.80 -7.24 -17.12
CA GLY A 318 -28.25 -6.62 -18.35
C GLY A 318 -27.35 -5.46 -18.79
N ILE A 319 -27.21 -5.34 -20.09
CA ILE A 319 -26.45 -4.26 -20.73
C ILE A 319 -27.47 -3.26 -21.30
N VAL A 320 -27.39 -2.04 -20.85
CA VAL A 320 -28.30 -0.95 -21.28
C VAL A 320 -27.64 -0.16 -22.41
#